data_6d73e5f0ca2314060a3a01c3b2110343
#
_entry.id   6d73e5f0ca2314060a3a01c3b2110343
#
_cell.length_a   1.000
_cell.length_b   1.000
_cell.length_c   1.000
_cell.angle_alpha   90.00
_cell.angle_beta   90.00
_cell.angle_gamma   90.00
#
_symmetry.space_group_name_H-M   'P 1'
#
loop_
_entity.id
_entity.type
_entity.pdbx_description
1 polymer ?
#
loop_
_entity_poly.entity_id
_entity_poly.type
_entity_poly.pdbx_seq_one_letter_code
_entity_poly.pdbx_strand_id
1 'polypeptide(L)'
;MPLYRDEGVVLRTAKLGEADRIVTLLTRSHGKVRAVAKGVRRVKSRFGGRLEPFMRVDVLIATGRTLDVVSQVESISAYAAPICADYGAYGIANVMVETADKLVSAEGERAVAQYRLLVGGLNALARHAHPATAIGESYVLRALALAGWTPRLHSCVVCGRHVAVSPVAGESCDDGGAGEGRMSGPMFFSPSAGGLMCSTDRTPAVSYTHLTLP
;
A
#
# COMPACT_ATOMS: atom_id res chain seq x y z
N MET A 1 -1.35 -2.59 33.15
CA MET A 1 -1.27 -2.80 31.69
C MET A 1 -0.12 -1.95 31.20
N PRO A 2 0.90 -2.53 30.58
CA PRO A 2 1.98 -1.74 29.98
C PRO A 2 1.42 -0.84 28.89
N LEU A 3 2.01 0.35 28.78
CA LEU A 3 1.65 1.37 27.79
C LEU A 3 2.82 1.49 26.82
N TYR A 4 2.52 1.63 25.53
CA TYR A 4 3.52 2.00 24.53
C TYR A 4 2.98 3.09 23.62
N ARG A 5 3.88 3.90 23.09
CA ARG A 5 3.58 4.99 22.14
C ARG A 5 4.20 4.68 20.80
N ASP A 6 3.43 4.89 19.74
CA ASP A 6 3.91 4.71 18.38
C ASP A 6 3.15 5.61 17.41
N GLU A 7 3.75 5.91 16.27
CA GLU A 7 3.05 6.54 15.17
C GLU A 7 2.50 5.49 14.20
N GLY A 8 1.30 5.70 13.68
CA GLY A 8 0.65 4.76 12.79
C GLY A 8 -0.29 5.41 11.80
N VAL A 9 -0.64 4.65 10.76
CA VAL A 9 -1.70 4.99 9.80
C VAL A 9 -2.89 4.09 10.07
N VAL A 10 -4.08 4.68 10.16
CA VAL A 10 -5.33 3.92 10.28
C VAL A 10 -5.65 3.27 8.94
N LEU A 11 -5.63 1.93 8.92
CA LEU A 11 -5.94 1.14 7.73
C LEU A 11 -7.46 0.95 7.58
N ARG A 12 -8.11 0.50 8.65
CA ARG A 12 -9.55 0.25 8.68
C ARG A 12 -10.12 0.29 10.08
N THR A 13 -11.44 0.43 10.16
CA THR A 13 -12.18 0.36 11.40
C THR A 13 -13.35 -0.60 11.30
N ALA A 14 -13.64 -1.33 12.38
CA ALA A 14 -14.80 -2.20 12.49
C ALA A 14 -15.63 -1.83 13.73
N LYS A 15 -16.95 -1.90 13.64
CA LYS A 15 -17.84 -1.64 14.78
C LYS A 15 -17.65 -2.72 15.85
N LEU A 16 -17.60 -2.30 17.11
CA LEU A 16 -17.59 -3.16 18.30
C LEU A 16 -18.66 -2.66 19.27
N GLY A 17 -19.74 -3.41 19.39
CA GLY A 17 -20.90 -2.98 20.19
C GLY A 17 -21.48 -1.65 19.70
N GLU A 18 -22.08 -0.89 20.63
CA GLU A 18 -22.79 0.35 20.31
C GLU A 18 -21.87 1.57 20.18
N ALA A 19 -20.87 1.69 21.04
CA ALA A 19 -20.08 2.90 21.18
C ALA A 19 -18.61 2.76 20.74
N ASP A 20 -18.11 1.55 20.57
CA ASP A 20 -16.70 1.27 20.35
C ASP A 20 -16.40 0.90 18.90
N ARG A 21 -15.13 0.94 18.54
CA ARG A 21 -14.61 0.39 17.28
C ARG A 21 -13.32 -0.37 17.55
N ILE A 22 -13.07 -1.42 16.76
CA ILE A 22 -11.73 -1.98 16.58
C ILE A 22 -11.07 -1.17 15.48
N VAL A 23 -9.90 -0.63 15.75
CA VAL A 23 -9.08 0.12 14.80
C VAL A 23 -7.88 -0.73 14.45
N THR A 24 -7.64 -0.93 13.16
CA THR A 24 -6.43 -1.57 12.64
C THR A 24 -5.48 -0.49 12.16
N LEU A 25 -4.29 -0.45 12.72
CA LEU A 25 -3.23 0.49 12.38
C LEU A 25 -2.01 -0.26 11.82
N LEU A 26 -1.35 0.34 10.84
CA LEU A 26 0.02 0.00 10.52
C LEU A 26 0.92 1.00 11.23
N THR A 27 1.65 0.54 12.24
CA THR A 27 2.52 1.38 13.06
C THR A 27 3.97 1.28 12.60
N ARG A 28 4.76 2.27 12.98
CA ARG A 28 6.17 2.37 12.58
C ARG A 28 7.04 1.32 13.26
N SER A 29 6.83 1.09 14.55
CA SER A 29 7.74 0.27 15.35
C SER A 29 7.15 -1.09 15.72
N HIS A 30 5.82 -1.20 15.82
CA HIS A 30 5.12 -2.43 16.24
C HIS A 30 4.37 -3.11 15.08
N GLY A 31 4.56 -2.66 13.82
CA GLY A 31 3.91 -3.26 12.67
C GLY A 31 2.39 -3.10 12.68
N LYS A 32 1.66 -4.14 12.30
CA LYS A 32 0.20 -4.12 12.35
C LYS A 32 -0.31 -4.33 13.77
N VAL A 33 -1.16 -3.40 14.23
CA VAL A 33 -1.76 -3.41 15.57
C VAL A 33 -3.27 -3.31 15.45
N ARG A 34 -3.99 -4.11 16.24
CA ARG A 34 -5.44 -4.03 16.38
C ARG A 34 -5.79 -3.60 17.81
N ALA A 35 -6.45 -2.47 17.93
CA ALA A 35 -6.78 -1.90 19.23
C ALA A 35 -8.24 -1.44 19.30
N VAL A 36 -8.85 -1.55 20.48
CA VAL A 36 -10.20 -1.06 20.75
C VAL A 36 -10.16 0.43 21.09
N ALA A 37 -10.88 1.24 20.34
CA ALA A 37 -11.13 2.66 20.65
C ALA A 37 -12.48 2.77 21.37
N LYS A 38 -12.43 2.82 22.71
CA LYS A 38 -13.64 2.87 23.56
C LYS A 38 -14.35 4.20 23.46
N GLY A 39 -15.66 4.17 23.21
CA GLY A 39 -16.50 5.36 23.13
C GLY A 39 -16.27 6.23 21.90
N VAL A 40 -15.54 5.74 20.86
CA VAL A 40 -15.18 6.51 19.67
C VAL A 40 -16.42 6.97 18.87
N ARG A 41 -17.53 6.23 18.94
CA ARG A 41 -18.79 6.55 18.24
C ARG A 41 -19.72 7.49 19.01
N ARG A 42 -19.37 7.86 20.25
CA ARG A 42 -20.16 8.81 21.03
C ARG A 42 -20.01 10.23 20.48
N VAL A 43 -21.08 11.02 20.51
CA VAL A 43 -21.08 12.40 20.00
C VAL A 43 -19.97 13.25 20.64
N LYS A 44 -19.72 13.08 21.94
CA LYS A 44 -18.63 13.76 22.68
C LYS A 44 -17.40 12.85 22.81
N SER A 45 -17.04 12.15 21.73
CA SER A 45 -15.84 11.29 21.74
C SER A 45 -14.57 12.14 21.85
N ARG A 46 -13.67 11.74 22.78
CA ARG A 46 -12.33 12.34 22.88
C ARG A 46 -11.43 12.09 21.68
N PHE A 47 -11.77 11.10 20.85
CA PHE A 47 -11.00 10.73 19.67
C PHE A 47 -11.40 11.56 18.43
N GLY A 48 -12.67 12.02 18.35
CA GLY A 48 -13.19 12.72 17.17
C GLY A 48 -12.96 11.90 15.89
N GLY A 49 -12.61 12.57 14.81
CA GLY A 49 -12.29 11.93 13.51
C GLY A 49 -10.86 11.42 13.37
N ARG A 50 -10.05 11.44 14.44
CA ARG A 50 -8.62 11.09 14.36
C ARG A 50 -8.35 9.62 14.05
N LEU A 51 -9.33 8.73 14.30
CA LEU A 51 -9.23 7.28 14.07
C LEU A 51 -10.03 6.84 12.84
N GLU A 52 -10.34 7.74 11.92
CA GLU A 52 -10.90 7.37 10.61
C GLU A 52 -9.79 6.87 9.67
N PRO A 53 -10.11 6.05 8.66
CA PRO A 53 -9.14 5.56 7.69
C PRO A 53 -8.31 6.68 7.05
N PHE A 54 -7.09 6.37 6.65
CA PHE A 54 -6.08 7.27 6.08
C PHE A 54 -5.47 8.30 7.03
N MET A 55 -5.95 8.42 8.27
CA MET A 55 -5.36 9.31 9.25
C MET A 55 -4.00 8.78 9.70
N ARG A 56 -2.98 9.65 9.70
CA ARG A 56 -1.69 9.38 10.35
C ARG A 56 -1.73 9.98 11.75
N VAL A 57 -1.50 9.15 12.73
CA VAL A 57 -1.70 9.49 14.15
C VAL A 57 -0.51 9.03 15.00
N ASP A 58 -0.31 9.76 16.09
CA ASP A 58 0.50 9.32 17.23
C ASP A 58 -0.46 8.75 18.29
N VAL A 59 -0.24 7.50 18.67
CA VAL A 59 -1.14 6.75 19.55
C VAL A 59 -0.42 6.27 20.79
N LEU A 60 -1.08 6.41 21.93
CA LEU A 60 -0.72 5.73 23.18
C LEU A 60 -1.65 4.54 23.35
N ILE A 61 -1.09 3.36 23.39
CA ILE A 61 -1.81 2.08 23.43
C ILE A 61 -1.50 1.35 24.72
N ALA A 62 -2.55 0.85 25.38
CA ALA A 62 -2.44 -0.05 26.51
C ALA A 62 -2.52 -1.50 26.02
N THR A 63 -1.53 -2.31 26.32
CA THR A 63 -1.52 -3.72 25.96
C THR A 63 -2.65 -4.47 26.66
N GLY A 64 -3.50 -5.11 25.86
CA GLY A 64 -4.62 -5.93 26.33
C GLY A 64 -4.30 -7.41 26.37
N ARG A 65 -5.26 -8.21 26.84
CA ARG A 65 -5.15 -9.68 26.88
C ARG A 65 -5.50 -10.31 25.53
N THR A 66 -6.45 -9.75 24.82
CA THR A 66 -6.92 -10.21 23.49
C THR A 66 -6.79 -9.13 22.45
N LEU A 67 -7.12 -7.90 22.79
CA LEU A 67 -6.98 -6.73 21.95
C LEU A 67 -6.39 -5.59 22.79
N ASP A 68 -5.52 -4.83 22.20
CA ASP A 68 -5.00 -3.60 22.79
C ASP A 68 -6.09 -2.55 22.91
N VAL A 69 -5.84 -1.49 23.70
CA VAL A 69 -6.80 -0.41 23.91
C VAL A 69 -6.14 0.94 23.61
N VAL A 70 -6.74 1.72 22.72
CA VAL A 70 -6.30 3.09 22.46
C VAL A 70 -6.58 3.96 23.69
N SER A 71 -5.53 4.47 24.32
CA SER A 71 -5.60 5.35 25.47
C SER A 71 -5.66 6.82 25.05
N GLN A 72 -4.76 7.25 24.16
CA GLN A 72 -4.70 8.61 23.62
C GLN A 72 -4.39 8.57 22.12
N VAL A 73 -4.80 9.63 21.40
CA VAL A 73 -4.51 9.80 19.99
C VAL A 73 -4.33 11.28 19.66
N GLU A 74 -3.28 11.58 18.91
CA GLU A 74 -2.98 12.90 18.36
C GLU A 74 -2.82 12.78 16.85
N SER A 75 -3.35 13.74 16.08
CA SER A 75 -3.21 13.75 14.63
C SER A 75 -1.83 14.28 14.24
N ILE A 76 -1.08 13.49 13.46
CA ILE A 76 0.16 13.94 12.81
C ILE A 76 -0.17 14.53 11.44
N SER A 77 -1.00 13.85 10.66
CA SER A 77 -1.40 14.28 9.32
C SER A 77 -2.83 13.81 9.02
N ALA A 78 -3.67 14.75 8.59
CA ALA A 78 -5.08 14.50 8.27
C ALA A 78 -5.24 14.25 6.75
N TYR A 79 -4.71 13.13 6.24
CA TYR A 79 -4.83 12.79 4.81
C TYR A 79 -6.27 12.50 4.39
N ALA A 80 -7.14 12.12 5.33
CA ALA A 80 -8.52 11.74 5.05
C ALA A 80 -9.32 12.87 4.37
N ALA A 81 -9.19 14.11 4.82
CA ALA A 81 -10.00 15.22 4.31
C ALA A 81 -9.76 15.47 2.80
N PRO A 82 -8.52 15.73 2.31
CA PRO A 82 -8.28 15.93 0.88
C PRO A 82 -8.53 14.66 0.05
N ILE A 83 -8.22 13.48 0.56
CA ILE A 83 -8.44 12.21 -0.16
C ILE A 83 -9.94 11.94 -0.35
N CYS A 84 -10.77 12.15 0.68
CA CYS A 84 -12.22 11.91 0.59
C CYS A 84 -12.95 12.96 -0.25
N ALA A 85 -12.34 14.11 -0.53
CA ALA A 85 -12.89 15.12 -1.43
C ALA A 85 -12.79 14.73 -2.92
N ASP A 86 -11.90 13.80 -3.27
CA ASP A 86 -11.70 13.30 -4.62
C ASP A 86 -12.02 11.80 -4.69
N TYR A 87 -13.04 11.44 -5.49
CA TYR A 87 -13.48 10.06 -5.63
C TYR A 87 -12.39 9.12 -6.16
N GLY A 88 -11.59 9.59 -7.13
CA GLY A 88 -10.46 8.84 -7.68
C GLY A 88 -9.38 8.58 -6.63
N ALA A 89 -8.98 9.62 -5.91
CA ALA A 89 -8.01 9.50 -4.82
C ALA A 89 -8.52 8.59 -3.69
N TYR A 90 -9.82 8.69 -3.34
CA TYR A 90 -10.44 7.82 -2.34
C TYR A 90 -10.37 6.35 -2.73
N GLY A 91 -10.69 6.00 -3.99
CA GLY A 91 -10.59 4.63 -4.49
C GLY A 91 -9.17 4.09 -4.39
N ILE A 92 -8.19 4.87 -4.84
CA ILE A 92 -6.77 4.49 -4.79
C ILE A 92 -6.27 4.36 -3.34
N ALA A 93 -6.65 5.28 -2.44
CA ALA A 93 -6.28 5.19 -1.03
C ALA A 93 -6.78 3.90 -0.37
N ASN A 94 -8.02 3.47 -0.70
CA ASN A 94 -8.55 2.18 -0.23
C ASN A 94 -7.71 1.00 -0.73
N VAL A 95 -7.33 0.98 -2.02
CA VAL A 95 -6.43 -0.05 -2.56
C VAL A 95 -5.10 -0.07 -1.80
N MET A 96 -4.53 1.10 -1.50
CA MET A 96 -3.25 1.21 -0.79
C MET A 96 -3.34 0.67 0.64
N VAL A 97 -4.34 1.07 1.42
CA VAL A 97 -4.46 0.59 2.81
C VAL A 97 -4.85 -0.88 2.89
N GLU A 98 -5.66 -1.38 1.94
CA GLU A 98 -5.98 -2.80 1.86
C GLU A 98 -4.75 -3.63 1.46
N THR A 99 -3.96 -3.17 0.50
CA THR A 99 -2.69 -3.79 0.12
C THR A 99 -1.75 -3.89 1.33
N ALA A 100 -1.61 -2.79 2.09
CA ALA A 100 -0.81 -2.79 3.31
C ALA A 100 -1.34 -3.77 4.37
N ASP A 101 -2.67 -3.81 4.58
CA ASP A 101 -3.29 -4.75 5.54
C ASP A 101 -3.07 -6.22 5.15
N LYS A 102 -3.05 -6.52 3.85
CA LYS A 102 -2.83 -7.89 3.35
C LYS A 102 -1.36 -8.30 3.37
N LEU A 103 -0.46 -7.43 2.95
CA LEU A 103 0.97 -7.72 2.88
C LEU A 103 1.62 -7.82 4.28
N VAL A 104 1.20 -6.95 5.22
CA VAL A 104 1.61 -7.06 6.62
C VAL A 104 0.59 -7.91 7.36
N SER A 105 0.65 -9.23 7.18
CA SER A 105 -0.35 -10.15 7.73
C SER A 105 -0.20 -10.39 9.23
N ALA A 106 1.04 -10.51 9.74
CA ALA A 106 1.31 -10.77 11.13
C ALA A 106 1.16 -9.51 12.00
N GLU A 107 0.43 -9.64 13.12
CA GLU A 107 0.35 -8.57 14.13
C GLU A 107 1.68 -8.54 14.93
N GLY A 108 2.15 -7.32 15.24
CA GLY A 108 3.37 -7.10 16.01
C GLY A 108 4.69 -7.28 15.25
N GLU A 109 4.65 -7.70 14.00
CA GLU A 109 5.85 -7.80 13.15
C GLU A 109 6.24 -6.43 12.57
N ARG A 110 7.49 -6.00 12.82
CA ARG A 110 7.97 -4.69 12.35
C ARG A 110 8.02 -4.63 10.83
N ALA A 111 7.31 -3.65 10.26
CA ALA A 111 7.21 -3.44 8.83
C ALA A 111 7.51 -1.97 8.46
N VAL A 112 8.65 -1.43 8.91
CA VAL A 112 9.00 0.00 8.77
C VAL A 112 9.03 0.46 7.32
N ALA A 113 9.50 -0.38 6.39
CA ALA A 113 9.56 -0.05 4.98
C ALA A 113 8.15 0.09 4.38
N GLN A 114 7.24 -0.85 4.69
CA GLN A 114 5.84 -0.79 4.29
C GLN A 114 5.13 0.42 4.90
N TYR A 115 5.38 0.72 6.19
CA TYR A 115 4.85 1.91 6.84
C TYR A 115 5.28 3.21 6.13
N ARG A 116 6.58 3.36 5.85
CA ARG A 116 7.11 4.56 5.17
C ARG A 116 6.56 4.70 3.75
N LEU A 117 6.44 3.60 3.03
CA LEU A 117 5.88 3.58 1.69
C LEU A 117 4.41 4.03 1.70
N LEU A 118 3.60 3.51 2.64
CA LEU A 118 2.20 3.90 2.79
C LEU A 118 2.04 5.39 3.14
N VAL A 119 2.81 5.89 4.11
CA VAL A 119 2.81 7.31 4.49
C VAL A 119 3.18 8.19 3.30
N GLY A 120 4.22 7.83 2.54
CA GLY A 120 4.64 8.56 1.33
C GLY A 120 3.56 8.60 0.26
N GLY A 121 2.91 7.47 -0.01
CA GLY A 121 1.85 7.37 -1.00
C GLY A 121 0.59 8.14 -0.61
N LEU A 122 0.12 8.03 0.64
CA LEU A 122 -1.04 8.80 1.12
C LEU A 122 -0.75 10.30 1.13
N ASN A 123 0.47 10.72 1.47
CA ASN A 123 0.87 12.11 1.38
C ASN A 123 0.86 12.63 -0.07
N ALA A 124 1.35 11.82 -1.02
CA ALA A 124 1.35 12.17 -2.44
C ALA A 124 -0.10 12.30 -2.99
N LEU A 125 -1.00 11.38 -2.60
CA LEU A 125 -2.43 11.46 -2.94
C LEU A 125 -3.08 12.72 -2.35
N ALA A 126 -2.87 12.98 -1.07
CA ALA A 126 -3.46 14.12 -0.38
C ALA A 126 -3.00 15.47 -0.93
N ARG A 127 -1.82 15.52 -1.56
CA ARG A 127 -1.23 16.71 -2.20
C ARG A 127 -1.47 16.77 -3.70
N HIS A 128 -2.14 15.79 -4.30
CA HIS A 128 -2.32 15.65 -5.74
C HIS A 128 -0.99 15.79 -6.52
N ALA A 129 0.09 15.19 -5.97
CA ALA A 129 1.44 15.33 -6.52
C ALA A 129 1.58 14.72 -7.93
N HIS A 130 0.79 13.70 -8.24
CA HIS A 130 0.69 13.01 -9.51
C HIS A 130 -0.76 12.50 -9.71
N PRO A 131 -1.13 12.02 -10.92
CA PRO A 131 -2.41 11.34 -11.11
C PRO A 131 -2.60 10.20 -10.10
N ALA A 132 -3.78 10.10 -9.50
CA ALA A 132 -4.06 9.15 -8.43
C ALA A 132 -3.74 7.69 -8.83
N THR A 133 -4.09 7.30 -10.07
CA THR A 133 -3.78 5.97 -10.62
C THR A 133 -2.29 5.68 -10.64
N ALA A 134 -1.47 6.62 -11.10
CA ALA A 134 -0.01 6.46 -11.15
C ALA A 134 0.60 6.31 -9.75
N ILE A 135 0.09 7.05 -8.76
CA ILE A 135 0.49 6.89 -7.35
C ILE A 135 0.13 5.49 -6.86
N GLY A 136 -1.09 5.02 -7.14
CA GLY A 136 -1.58 3.70 -6.72
C GLY A 136 -0.78 2.56 -7.33
N GLU A 137 -0.55 2.59 -8.64
CA GLU A 137 0.23 1.57 -9.36
C GLU A 137 1.67 1.51 -8.85
N SER A 138 2.33 2.69 -8.72
CA SER A 138 3.67 2.78 -8.15
C SER A 138 3.72 2.23 -6.72
N TYR A 139 2.70 2.54 -5.91
CA TYR A 139 2.61 2.03 -4.54
C TYR A 139 2.50 0.50 -4.51
N VAL A 140 1.56 -0.08 -5.26
CA VAL A 140 1.33 -1.53 -5.27
C VAL A 140 2.59 -2.29 -5.71
N LEU A 141 3.23 -1.87 -6.81
CA LEU A 141 4.46 -2.51 -7.29
C LEU A 141 5.58 -2.45 -6.25
N ARG A 142 5.78 -1.30 -5.60
CA ARG A 142 6.79 -1.16 -4.55
C ARG A 142 6.45 -1.94 -3.29
N ALA A 143 5.17 -1.99 -2.90
CA ALA A 143 4.72 -2.75 -1.74
C ALA A 143 4.94 -4.26 -1.94
N LEU A 144 4.65 -4.76 -3.14
CA LEU A 144 4.94 -6.14 -3.53
C LEU A 144 6.45 -6.42 -3.52
N ALA A 145 7.27 -5.51 -4.07
CA ALA A 145 8.72 -5.64 -4.06
C ALA A 145 9.27 -5.72 -2.63
N LEU A 146 8.79 -4.87 -1.71
CA LEU A 146 9.16 -4.91 -0.30
C LEU A 146 8.72 -6.20 0.41
N ALA A 147 7.67 -6.86 -0.09
CA ALA A 147 7.22 -8.16 0.38
C ALA A 147 7.97 -9.35 -0.27
N GLY A 148 9.00 -9.07 -1.09
CA GLY A 148 9.79 -10.08 -1.77
C GLY A 148 9.27 -10.48 -3.16
N TRP A 149 8.23 -9.82 -3.67
CA TRP A 149 7.61 -10.10 -4.96
C TRP A 149 8.04 -9.06 -5.99
N THR A 150 9.32 -9.02 -6.33
CA THR A 150 9.85 -8.06 -7.31
C THR A 150 9.60 -8.55 -8.73
N PRO A 151 8.71 -7.92 -9.50
CA PRO A 151 8.49 -8.31 -10.89
C PRO A 151 9.69 -7.95 -11.75
N ARG A 152 10.02 -8.80 -12.73
CA ARG A 152 11.07 -8.51 -13.70
C ARG A 152 10.53 -7.58 -14.80
N LEU A 153 10.89 -6.30 -14.73
CA LEU A 153 10.39 -5.27 -15.65
C LEU A 153 11.43 -4.78 -16.68
N HIS A 154 12.68 -5.22 -16.57
CA HIS A 154 13.76 -4.75 -17.44
C HIS A 154 14.19 -5.76 -18.51
N SER A 155 13.67 -6.98 -18.45
CA SER A 155 13.99 -8.05 -19.40
C SER A 155 12.84 -9.04 -19.51
N CYS A 156 12.79 -9.77 -20.63
CA CYS A 156 11.85 -10.89 -20.79
C CYS A 156 12.15 -11.99 -19.77
N VAL A 157 11.13 -12.50 -19.10
CA VAL A 157 11.28 -13.57 -18.10
C VAL A 157 11.64 -14.92 -18.72
N VAL A 158 11.39 -15.09 -20.02
CA VAL A 158 11.65 -16.35 -20.76
C VAL A 158 13.00 -16.33 -21.45
N CYS A 159 13.22 -15.39 -22.39
CA CYS A 159 14.45 -15.36 -23.20
C CYS A 159 15.55 -14.45 -22.61
N GLY A 160 15.27 -13.69 -21.56
CA GLY A 160 16.26 -12.82 -20.91
C GLY A 160 16.60 -11.53 -21.66
N ARG A 161 16.13 -11.32 -22.89
CA ARG A 161 16.41 -10.11 -23.68
C ARG A 161 15.94 -8.86 -22.96
N HIS A 162 16.78 -7.82 -22.93
CA HIS A 162 16.47 -6.56 -22.26
C HIS A 162 15.44 -5.74 -23.02
N VAL A 163 14.58 -5.06 -22.28
CA VAL A 163 13.61 -4.09 -22.83
C VAL A 163 14.35 -2.84 -23.25
N ALA A 164 14.16 -2.39 -24.50
CA ALA A 164 14.58 -1.07 -24.91
C ALA A 164 13.63 -0.04 -24.25
N VAL A 165 14.05 0.58 -23.16
CA VAL A 165 13.36 1.75 -22.64
C VAL A 165 13.76 2.90 -23.54
N SER A 166 12.80 3.45 -24.32
CA SER A 166 13.04 4.70 -25.02
C SER A 166 13.31 5.78 -23.97
N PRO A 167 14.43 6.53 -24.07
CA PRO A 167 14.65 7.64 -23.15
C PRO A 167 13.47 8.61 -23.29
N VAL A 168 12.96 9.08 -22.14
CA VAL A 168 12.02 10.19 -22.12
C VAL A 168 12.68 11.34 -22.86
N ALA A 169 11.96 11.95 -23.83
CA ALA A 169 12.48 12.99 -24.68
C ALA A 169 13.23 14.07 -23.87
N GLY A 170 14.55 14.10 -23.99
CA GLY A 170 15.41 15.08 -23.33
C GLY A 170 16.76 14.57 -22.81
N GLU A 171 16.97 13.27 -22.66
CA GLU A 171 18.29 12.75 -22.24
C GLU A 171 18.95 12.00 -23.41
N SER A 172 19.98 12.62 -23.98
CA SER A 172 20.88 11.98 -24.91
C SER A 172 21.84 11.07 -24.15
N CYS A 173 21.48 9.80 -24.03
CA CYS A 173 22.47 8.78 -23.64
C CYS A 173 23.19 8.32 -24.89
N ASP A 174 24.36 8.88 -25.13
CA ASP A 174 25.39 8.40 -26.08
C ASP A 174 25.98 7.09 -25.50
N ASP A 175 25.26 5.99 -25.59
CA ASP A 175 25.84 4.65 -25.49
C ASP A 175 25.83 4.01 -26.86
N GLY A 176 26.89 4.24 -27.60
CA GLY A 176 27.23 3.58 -28.86
C GLY A 176 27.36 2.07 -28.66
N GLY A 177 26.25 1.38 -28.81
CA GLY A 177 26.18 -0.07 -28.81
C GLY A 177 24.85 -0.51 -29.39
N ALA A 178 24.81 -0.66 -30.73
CA ALA A 178 23.81 -1.48 -31.40
C ALA A 178 24.04 -2.94 -30.98
N GLY A 179 23.71 -3.27 -29.71
CA GLY A 179 23.81 -4.62 -29.16
C GLY A 179 22.63 -5.46 -29.67
N GLU A 180 22.94 -6.52 -30.40
CA GLU A 180 22.07 -7.66 -30.63
C GLU A 180 21.51 -8.14 -29.30
N GLY A 181 20.22 -7.84 -29.00
CA GLY A 181 19.56 -8.28 -27.76
C GLY A 181 18.58 -7.32 -27.13
N ARG A 182 18.39 -6.12 -27.69
CA ARG A 182 17.33 -5.22 -27.25
C ARG A 182 16.01 -5.55 -27.95
N MET A 183 14.95 -5.73 -27.17
CA MET A 183 13.61 -5.95 -27.72
C MET A 183 12.98 -4.63 -28.11
N SER A 184 12.58 -4.51 -29.39
CA SER A 184 11.69 -3.47 -29.89
C SER A 184 10.35 -4.13 -30.20
N GLY A 185 9.25 -3.61 -29.62
CA GLY A 185 7.92 -4.13 -29.91
C GLY A 185 7.04 -4.22 -28.65
N PRO A 186 5.79 -4.64 -28.82
CA PRO A 186 4.85 -4.72 -27.68
C PRO A 186 5.34 -5.75 -26.64
N MET A 187 5.27 -5.33 -25.39
CA MET A 187 5.59 -6.13 -24.21
C MET A 187 4.32 -6.51 -23.50
N PHE A 188 4.33 -7.71 -22.93
CA PHE A 188 3.19 -8.25 -22.18
C PHE A 188 3.62 -8.56 -20.76
N PHE A 189 2.82 -8.15 -19.78
CA PHE A 189 3.05 -8.51 -18.38
C PHE A 189 2.34 -9.83 -18.07
N SER A 190 3.09 -10.80 -17.55
CA SER A 190 2.55 -12.07 -17.09
C SER A 190 2.66 -12.16 -15.56
N PRO A 191 1.54 -12.09 -14.83
CA PRO A 191 1.54 -12.26 -13.37
C PRO A 191 2.09 -13.62 -12.94
N SER A 192 1.75 -14.69 -13.68
CA SER A 192 2.19 -16.06 -13.38
C SER A 192 3.68 -16.27 -13.60
N ALA A 193 4.27 -15.60 -14.60
CA ALA A 193 5.70 -15.65 -14.88
C ALA A 193 6.49 -14.60 -14.05
N GLY A 194 5.81 -13.69 -13.36
CA GLY A 194 6.42 -12.68 -12.49
C GLY A 194 7.12 -11.56 -13.24
N GLY A 195 6.69 -11.19 -14.47
CA GLY A 195 7.32 -10.08 -15.17
C GLY A 195 6.94 -9.92 -16.64
N LEU A 196 7.78 -9.18 -17.38
CA LEU A 196 7.56 -8.88 -18.80
C LEU A 196 7.94 -10.05 -19.70
N MET A 197 7.17 -10.22 -20.77
CA MET A 197 7.41 -11.18 -21.85
C MET A 197 7.42 -10.46 -23.18
N CYS A 198 8.30 -10.86 -24.10
CA CYS A 198 8.29 -10.37 -25.47
C CYS A 198 7.16 -11.02 -26.28
N SER A 199 6.85 -10.44 -27.44
CA SER A 199 5.82 -10.95 -28.34
C SER A 199 6.06 -12.38 -28.83
N THR A 200 7.34 -12.74 -28.98
CA THR A 200 7.76 -14.11 -29.42
C THR A 200 7.52 -15.15 -28.35
N ASP A 201 7.74 -14.80 -27.07
CA ASP A 201 7.65 -15.73 -25.94
C ASP A 201 6.31 -15.62 -25.20
N ARG A 202 5.37 -14.84 -25.75
CA ARG A 202 4.05 -14.68 -25.18
C ARG A 202 3.31 -16.02 -25.13
N THR A 203 3.17 -16.57 -23.95
CA THR A 203 2.20 -17.66 -23.73
C THR A 203 0.80 -17.09 -23.87
N PRO A 204 -0.14 -17.79 -24.50
CA PRO A 204 -1.55 -17.40 -24.47
C PRO A 204 -1.92 -17.19 -23.02
N ALA A 205 -2.50 -16.04 -22.70
CA ALA A 205 -3.04 -15.79 -21.37
C ALA A 205 -4.05 -16.91 -21.10
N VAL A 206 -3.70 -17.82 -20.21
CA VAL A 206 -4.68 -18.78 -19.70
C VAL A 206 -5.63 -17.94 -18.87
N SER A 207 -6.73 -17.60 -19.50
CA SER A 207 -7.83 -16.92 -18.85
C SER A 207 -8.41 -17.91 -17.83
N TYR A 208 -7.93 -17.85 -16.60
CA TYR A 208 -8.60 -18.57 -15.50
C TYR A 208 -9.90 -17.84 -15.18
N THR A 209 -10.92 -18.08 -16.02
CA THR A 209 -12.27 -17.63 -15.79
C THR A 209 -13.05 -18.55 -14.85
N HIS A 210 -12.40 -19.54 -14.26
CA HIS A 210 -13.03 -20.44 -13.30
C HIS A 210 -12.26 -20.44 -11.97
N LEU A 211 -12.52 -19.44 -11.13
CA LEU A 211 -12.47 -19.61 -9.69
C LEU A 211 -13.72 -20.40 -9.28
N THR A 212 -13.68 -21.71 -9.40
CA THR A 212 -14.59 -22.58 -8.66
C THR A 212 -14.06 -22.56 -7.22
N LEU A 213 -14.62 -21.70 -6.39
CA LEU A 213 -14.55 -21.86 -4.95
C LEU A 213 -15.39 -23.08 -4.56
N PRO A 214 -14.87 -23.96 -3.68
CA PRO A 214 -15.65 -25.03 -3.09
C PRO A 214 -16.76 -24.50 -2.18
#